data_8cb9112613200c0aea4b7e533f68113b
#
_entry.id   8cb9112613200c0aea4b7e533f68113b
#
_cell.length_a   1.000
_cell.length_b   1.000
_cell.length_c   1.000
_cell.angle_alpha   90.00
_cell.angle_beta   90.00
_cell.angle_gamma   90.00
#
_symmetry.space_group_name_H-M   'P 1'
#
loop_
_entity.id
_entity.type
_entity.pdbx_description
1 polymer ?
#
loop_
_entity_poly.entity_id
_entity_poly.type
_entity_poly.pdbx_seq_one_letter_code
_entity_poly.pdbx_strand_id
1 'polypeptide(L)'
;MRKNFKLIATGLLTVSALFFTACGANKAETTKGSTVESSVTSTEASSAADSESSEETASAEAAKIKGSLDGDVYTNDEFHIKFDAKAAGMVMAGAEEFNEMRKMSNDDTLEMYAYNDSYTRVVMFGVLKDNIDIKSYIDENVATIKKDNEGVGEENLKIESSTIKFLGEDAPCLNAKLTSGDMTQYHTQVFIKSGDHVAVVVVNDTNEQGITDCLNMFTKAK
;
A
#
# COMPACT_ATOMS: atom_id res chain seq x y z
N MET A 1 -24.07 4.62 -6.13
CA MET A 1 -22.68 5.03 -6.22
C MET A 1 -21.81 3.87 -5.72
N ARG A 2 -21.50 2.91 -6.59
CA ARG A 2 -20.73 1.71 -6.23
C ARG A 2 -19.63 1.51 -7.27
N LYS A 3 -18.56 2.27 -7.20
CA LYS A 3 -17.44 2.05 -8.12
C LYS A 3 -16.19 2.71 -7.54
N ASN A 4 -15.47 2.15 -6.62
CA ASN A 4 -14.06 2.50 -6.43
C ASN A 4 -13.40 1.73 -5.27
N PHE A 5 -13.98 0.59 -4.83
CA PHE A 5 -13.44 -0.19 -3.70
C PHE A 5 -12.39 -1.24 -4.08
N LYS A 6 -11.95 -1.30 -5.33
CA LYS A 6 -11.25 -2.50 -5.85
C LYS A 6 -9.72 -2.50 -5.74
N LEU A 7 -9.08 -1.53 -5.09
CA LEU A 7 -7.72 -1.23 -5.56
C LEU A 7 -6.54 -1.60 -4.66
N ILE A 8 -6.67 -1.64 -3.35
CA ILE A 8 -5.51 -1.97 -2.50
C ILE A 8 -5.17 -3.46 -2.51
N ALA A 9 -6.18 -4.32 -2.58
CA ALA A 9 -5.94 -5.76 -2.55
C ALA A 9 -5.31 -6.31 -3.83
N THR A 10 -5.74 -5.81 -4.99
CA THR A 10 -5.27 -6.32 -6.30
C THR A 10 -3.84 -5.86 -6.61
N GLY A 11 -3.49 -4.63 -6.27
CA GLY A 11 -2.15 -4.10 -6.53
C GLY A 11 -1.06 -4.74 -5.67
N LEU A 12 -1.37 -5.04 -4.42
CA LEU A 12 -0.40 -5.56 -3.46
C LEU A 12 0.00 -7.01 -3.71
N LEU A 13 -0.90 -7.84 -4.19
CA LEU A 13 -0.60 -9.25 -4.48
C LEU A 13 0.01 -9.45 -5.87
N THR A 14 -0.31 -8.58 -6.83
CA THR A 14 0.34 -8.63 -8.15
C THR A 14 1.79 -8.20 -8.11
N VAL A 15 2.18 -7.29 -7.20
CA VAL A 15 3.59 -6.99 -6.94
C VAL A 15 4.32 -8.23 -6.42
N SER A 16 3.68 -9.01 -5.56
CA SER A 16 4.22 -10.29 -5.10
C SER A 16 4.38 -11.32 -6.23
N ALA A 17 3.48 -11.35 -7.20
CA ALA A 17 3.56 -12.25 -8.35
C ALA A 17 4.67 -11.85 -9.35
N LEU A 18 5.04 -10.57 -9.45
CA LEU A 18 6.15 -10.12 -10.31
C LEU A 18 7.52 -10.60 -9.83
N PHE A 19 7.68 -10.88 -8.53
CA PHE A 19 8.93 -11.46 -8.02
C PHE A 19 9.15 -12.92 -8.43
N PHE A 20 8.08 -13.68 -8.73
CA PHE A 20 8.20 -15.05 -9.20
C PHE A 20 8.62 -15.21 -10.67
N THR A 21 8.48 -14.16 -11.48
CA THR A 21 8.83 -14.22 -12.91
C THR A 21 10.26 -13.78 -13.23
N ALA A 22 11.01 -13.20 -12.27
CA ALA A 22 12.38 -12.73 -12.48
C ALA A 22 13.45 -13.82 -12.46
N CYS A 23 13.11 -15.09 -12.16
CA CYS A 23 14.05 -16.22 -12.15
C CYS A 23 13.79 -17.26 -13.25
N GLY A 24 13.59 -16.84 -14.49
CA GLY A 24 13.37 -17.79 -15.60
C GLY A 24 13.54 -17.19 -16.99
N ALA A 25 14.78 -17.18 -17.47
CA ALA A 25 15.20 -17.28 -18.88
C ALA A 25 14.81 -16.21 -19.91
N ASN A 26 15.83 -15.45 -20.30
CA ASN A 26 16.24 -15.12 -21.68
C ASN A 26 15.20 -15.12 -22.81
N LYS A 27 14.91 -14.00 -23.39
CA LYS A 27 15.39 -13.58 -24.71
C LYS A 27 14.63 -12.36 -25.25
N ALA A 28 15.42 -11.44 -25.74
CA ALA A 28 15.00 -10.24 -26.44
C ALA A 28 14.06 -10.52 -27.63
N GLU A 29 13.14 -9.61 -27.87
CA GLU A 29 12.96 -9.09 -29.22
C GLU A 29 12.38 -7.67 -29.20
N THR A 30 13.11 -6.80 -29.87
CA THR A 30 12.86 -5.41 -30.16
C THR A 30 11.80 -5.30 -31.23
N THR A 31 10.78 -4.45 -31.07
CA THR A 31 10.14 -3.84 -32.23
C THR A 31 9.76 -2.39 -31.98
N LYS A 32 10.16 -1.57 -32.91
CA LYS A 32 10.08 -0.12 -33.03
C LYS A 32 8.66 0.39 -33.25
N GLY A 33 8.38 1.57 -32.67
CA GLY A 33 7.93 2.75 -33.41
C GLY A 33 6.45 2.89 -33.68
N SER A 34 5.83 3.92 -33.14
CA SER A 34 5.22 4.95 -33.99
C SER A 34 4.78 6.16 -33.17
N THR A 35 5.29 7.29 -33.58
CA THR A 35 4.96 8.66 -33.18
C THR A 35 3.63 9.07 -33.84
N VAL A 36 2.72 9.71 -33.13
CA VAL A 36 1.79 10.68 -33.71
C VAL A 36 1.59 11.85 -32.73
N GLU A 37 1.97 13.03 -33.18
CA GLU A 37 1.66 14.36 -32.66
C GLU A 37 0.21 14.75 -32.92
N SER A 38 -0.26 15.66 -32.16
CA SER A 38 -1.12 16.84 -32.44
C SER A 38 -2.14 17.06 -31.34
N SER A 39 -2.51 18.17 -30.88
CA SER A 39 -2.22 19.60 -30.90
C SER A 39 -3.28 20.30 -30.04
N VAL A 40 -2.82 21.22 -29.27
CA VAL A 40 -3.42 22.44 -28.68
C VAL A 40 -4.88 22.76 -29.04
N THR A 41 -5.72 23.12 -28.04
CA THR A 41 -6.46 24.39 -28.07
C THR A 41 -6.93 24.78 -26.64
N SER A 42 -6.52 25.96 -26.23
CA SER A 42 -6.97 26.74 -25.08
C SER A 42 -8.37 27.33 -25.33
N THR A 43 -9.17 27.48 -24.28
CA THR A 43 -10.11 28.61 -24.17
C THR A 43 -10.38 28.92 -22.70
N GLU A 44 -10.07 30.17 -22.32
CA GLU A 44 -10.42 30.84 -21.07
C GLU A 44 -11.93 31.13 -21.00
N ALA A 45 -12.50 31.14 -19.78
CA ALA A 45 -13.28 32.26 -19.27
C ALA A 45 -13.79 31.99 -17.84
N SER A 46 -13.25 32.73 -16.92
CA SER A 46 -13.80 33.54 -15.82
C SER A 46 -15.21 33.23 -15.32
N SER A 47 -15.31 32.93 -14.00
CA SER A 47 -16.19 33.70 -13.09
C SER A 47 -15.80 33.45 -11.64
N ALA A 48 -15.49 34.52 -10.92
CA ALA A 48 -15.25 34.55 -9.49
C ALA A 48 -16.58 34.62 -8.74
N ALA A 49 -16.67 33.90 -7.59
CA ALA A 49 -17.32 34.37 -6.37
C ALA A 49 -17.11 33.40 -5.22
N ASP A 50 -16.40 33.86 -4.23
CA ASP A 50 -16.60 33.75 -2.77
C ASP A 50 -16.91 32.36 -2.19
N SER A 51 -15.86 31.67 -1.69
CA SER A 51 -15.94 30.63 -0.67
C SER A 51 -14.59 30.42 0.03
N GLU A 52 -14.04 31.47 0.66
CA GLU A 52 -12.71 31.41 1.34
C GLU A 52 -12.70 30.71 2.70
N SER A 53 -13.85 30.26 3.23
CA SER A 53 -13.88 29.66 4.59
C SER A 53 -13.91 28.13 4.63
N SER A 54 -14.24 27.46 3.52
CA SER A 54 -14.32 25.99 3.48
C SER A 54 -13.04 25.35 2.93
N GLU A 55 -12.24 26.07 2.17
CA GLU A 55 -11.00 25.51 1.58
C GLU A 55 -9.85 25.43 2.57
N GLU A 56 -9.77 26.34 3.52
CA GLU A 56 -8.66 26.37 4.50
C GLU A 56 -8.81 25.26 5.55
N THR A 57 -10.03 24.97 5.99
CA THR A 57 -10.32 23.83 6.89
C THR A 57 -10.16 22.48 6.20
N ALA A 58 -10.65 22.33 4.99
CA ALA A 58 -10.51 21.12 4.20
C ALA A 58 -9.04 20.83 3.81
N SER A 59 -8.27 21.88 3.51
CA SER A 59 -6.84 21.78 3.22
C SER A 59 -6.02 21.40 4.47
N ALA A 60 -6.37 21.94 5.64
CA ALA A 60 -5.70 21.63 6.91
C ALA A 60 -6.02 20.20 7.39
N GLU A 61 -7.25 19.74 7.16
CA GLU A 61 -7.69 18.38 7.49
C GLU A 61 -7.06 17.35 6.54
N ALA A 62 -7.04 17.62 5.24
CA ALA A 62 -6.33 16.80 4.25
C ALA A 62 -4.82 16.73 4.53
N ALA A 63 -4.21 17.80 5.02
CA ALA A 63 -2.79 17.82 5.40
C ALA A 63 -2.49 17.00 6.65
N LYS A 64 -3.46 16.89 7.59
CA LYS A 64 -3.31 16.04 8.78
C LYS A 64 -3.41 14.55 8.47
N ILE A 65 -4.31 14.18 7.56
CA ILE A 65 -4.51 12.80 7.15
C ILE A 65 -3.33 12.32 6.32
N LYS A 66 -2.72 13.22 5.56
CA LYS A 66 -1.57 12.93 4.71
C LYS A 66 -0.27 12.97 5.52
N GLY A 67 0.50 11.89 5.43
CA GLY A 67 1.81 11.83 6.07
C GLY A 67 2.87 12.69 5.40
N SER A 68 3.98 12.84 6.09
CA SER A 68 5.18 13.54 5.60
C SER A 68 6.37 12.59 5.51
N LEU A 69 7.21 12.81 4.52
CA LEU A 69 8.45 12.08 4.31
C LEU A 69 9.63 13.05 4.46
N ASP A 70 10.53 12.75 5.41
CA ASP A 70 11.79 13.46 5.61
C ASP A 70 12.96 12.47 5.50
N GLY A 71 13.62 12.48 4.35
CA GLY A 71 14.66 11.49 4.02
C GLY A 71 14.07 10.06 4.04
N ASP A 72 14.60 9.22 4.92
CA ASP A 72 14.17 7.83 5.10
C ASP A 72 13.10 7.65 6.17
N VAL A 73 12.54 8.75 6.69
CA VAL A 73 11.56 8.73 7.79
C VAL A 73 10.20 9.18 7.31
N TYR A 74 9.22 8.30 7.40
CA TYR A 74 7.83 8.62 7.19
C TYR A 74 7.15 8.88 8.54
N THR A 75 6.29 9.91 8.61
CA THR A 75 5.49 10.26 9.79
C THR A 75 4.07 10.61 9.36
N ASN A 76 3.09 10.08 10.09
CA ASN A 76 1.70 10.47 9.94
C ASN A 76 1.11 10.79 11.31
N ASP A 77 0.79 12.06 11.52
CA ASP A 77 0.35 12.58 12.82
C ASP A 77 -1.09 12.15 13.16
N GLU A 78 -1.95 11.98 12.16
CA GLU A 78 -3.33 11.54 12.38
C GLU A 78 -3.39 10.13 12.97
N PHE A 79 -2.55 9.23 12.49
CA PHE A 79 -2.47 7.85 12.97
C PHE A 79 -1.37 7.64 14.03
N HIS A 80 -0.69 8.73 14.42
CA HIS A 80 0.41 8.70 15.40
C HIS A 80 1.48 7.68 15.07
N ILE A 81 1.84 7.54 13.81
CA ILE A 81 2.86 6.57 13.38
C ILE A 81 4.09 7.24 12.81
N LYS A 82 5.20 6.58 13.02
CA LYS A 82 6.50 6.89 12.42
C LYS A 82 7.17 5.60 11.97
N PHE A 83 7.75 5.61 10.78
CA PHE A 83 8.57 4.53 10.24
C PHE A 83 9.89 5.08 9.73
N ASP A 84 11.01 4.52 10.20
CA ASP A 84 12.37 4.86 9.76
C ASP A 84 12.91 3.69 8.93
N ALA A 85 12.87 3.83 7.61
CA ALA A 85 13.30 2.78 6.70
C ALA A 85 14.78 2.41 6.88
N LYS A 86 15.64 3.40 7.10
CA LYS A 86 17.08 3.18 7.31
C LYS A 86 17.36 2.42 8.61
N ALA A 87 16.68 2.77 9.70
CA ALA A 87 16.79 2.04 10.95
C ALA A 87 16.26 0.60 10.83
N ALA A 88 15.29 0.37 9.94
CA ALA A 88 14.76 -0.94 9.60
C ALA A 88 15.64 -1.75 8.62
N GLY A 89 16.77 -1.19 8.16
CA GLY A 89 17.62 -1.82 7.14
C GLY A 89 16.95 -1.89 5.76
N MET A 90 16.10 -0.91 5.46
CA MET A 90 15.33 -0.80 4.23
C MET A 90 15.64 0.50 3.50
N VAL A 91 15.23 0.59 2.26
CA VAL A 91 15.29 1.78 1.41
C VAL A 91 13.88 2.36 1.31
N MET A 92 13.74 3.64 1.56
CA MET A 92 12.50 4.37 1.26
C MET A 92 12.46 4.67 -0.25
N ALA A 93 11.36 4.32 -0.91
CA ALA A 93 11.19 4.62 -2.33
C ALA A 93 11.29 6.13 -2.60
N GLY A 94 12.09 6.49 -3.58
CA GLY A 94 12.15 7.87 -4.06
C GLY A 94 10.84 8.29 -4.76
N ALA A 95 10.67 9.60 -4.96
CA ALA A 95 9.42 10.15 -5.49
C ALA A 95 9.03 9.55 -6.86
N GLU A 96 9.98 9.29 -7.75
CA GLU A 96 9.73 8.71 -9.07
C GLU A 96 9.24 7.27 -8.95
N GLU A 97 9.99 6.44 -8.23
CA GLU A 97 9.65 5.03 -7.97
C GLU A 97 8.32 4.87 -7.25
N PHE A 98 8.07 5.71 -6.25
CA PHE A 98 6.80 5.75 -5.53
C PHE A 98 5.63 6.08 -6.45
N ASN A 99 5.79 7.07 -7.34
CA ASN A 99 4.76 7.43 -8.31
C ASN A 99 4.53 6.33 -9.35
N GLU A 100 5.56 5.62 -9.76
CA GLU A 100 5.41 4.45 -10.64
C GLU A 100 4.68 3.32 -9.94
N MET A 101 5.01 3.02 -8.68
CA MET A 101 4.31 2.04 -7.87
C MET A 101 2.82 2.38 -7.75
N ARG A 102 2.46 3.63 -7.44
CA ARG A 102 1.07 4.09 -7.38
C ARG A 102 0.33 3.92 -8.70
N LYS A 103 0.98 4.22 -9.82
CA LYS A 103 0.39 4.02 -11.16
C LYS A 103 0.18 2.55 -11.48
N MET A 104 1.17 1.70 -11.18
CA MET A 104 1.08 0.25 -11.45
C MET A 104 0.00 -0.41 -10.60
N SER A 105 -0.09 -0.06 -9.32
CA SER A 105 -1.10 -0.58 -8.41
C SER A 105 -2.47 0.06 -8.64
N ASN A 106 -2.53 1.18 -9.39
CA ASN A 106 -3.69 2.05 -9.52
C ASN A 106 -4.28 2.42 -8.12
N ASP A 107 -3.40 2.66 -7.18
CA ASP A 107 -3.71 2.91 -5.77
C ASP A 107 -3.33 4.34 -5.39
N ASP A 108 -4.33 5.19 -5.25
CA ASP A 108 -4.18 6.59 -4.83
C ASP A 108 -4.13 6.77 -3.31
N THR A 109 -4.35 5.69 -2.55
CA THR A 109 -4.33 5.70 -1.08
C THR A 109 -2.96 5.44 -0.49
N LEU A 110 -2.03 4.89 -1.29
CA LEU A 110 -0.66 4.62 -0.86
C LEU A 110 0.09 5.92 -0.56
N GLU A 111 0.72 5.99 0.61
CA GLU A 111 1.48 7.14 1.09
C GLU A 111 2.96 6.86 1.35
N MET A 112 3.30 5.60 1.63
CA MET A 112 4.68 5.19 1.89
C MET A 112 4.94 3.83 1.26
N TYR A 113 6.14 3.66 0.72
CA TYR A 113 6.66 2.42 0.18
C TYR A 113 8.14 2.28 0.54
N ALA A 114 8.50 1.20 1.20
CA ALA A 114 9.88 0.88 1.55
C ALA A 114 10.16 -0.61 1.29
N TYR A 115 11.40 -0.93 0.96
CA TYR A 115 11.81 -2.29 0.60
C TYR A 115 13.27 -2.56 0.99
N ASN A 116 13.64 -3.83 1.12
CA ASN A 116 15.04 -4.22 1.25
C ASN A 116 15.71 -4.42 -0.13
N ASP A 117 17.02 -4.40 -0.20
CA ASP A 117 17.79 -4.49 -1.45
C ASP A 117 17.42 -5.67 -2.35
N SER A 118 16.94 -6.77 -1.77
CA SER A 118 16.51 -7.95 -2.52
C SER A 118 15.04 -7.97 -2.89
N TYR A 119 14.26 -6.95 -2.48
CA TYR A 119 12.80 -6.88 -2.64
C TYR A 119 12.04 -8.08 -2.04
N THR A 120 12.67 -8.84 -1.16
CA THR A 120 12.02 -9.94 -0.45
C THR A 120 11.18 -9.46 0.74
N ARG A 121 11.44 -8.22 1.17
CA ARG A 121 10.72 -7.52 2.23
C ARG A 121 10.22 -6.19 1.71
N VAL A 122 8.94 -5.95 1.88
CA VAL A 122 8.26 -4.72 1.45
C VAL A 122 7.35 -4.24 2.56
N VAL A 123 7.39 -2.94 2.84
CA VAL A 123 6.50 -2.28 3.78
C VAL A 123 5.78 -1.14 3.08
N MET A 124 4.48 -1.07 3.24
CA MET A 124 3.65 -0.01 2.69
C MET A 124 2.74 0.55 3.77
N PHE A 125 2.40 1.81 3.61
CA PHE A 125 1.37 2.48 4.40
C PHE A 125 0.42 3.19 3.46
N GLY A 126 -0.86 3.05 3.70
CA GLY A 126 -1.91 3.71 2.93
C GLY A 126 -3.02 4.22 3.83
N VAL A 127 -3.63 5.34 3.43
CA VAL A 127 -4.80 5.92 4.10
C VAL A 127 -6.02 5.62 3.26
N LEU A 128 -6.94 4.84 3.83
CA LEU A 128 -8.17 4.45 3.18
C LEU A 128 -9.17 5.61 3.20
N LYS A 129 -10.19 5.52 2.34
CA LYS A 129 -11.27 6.52 2.33
C LYS A 129 -12.07 6.46 3.64
N ASP A 130 -12.69 7.58 3.98
CA ASP A 130 -13.47 7.73 5.22
C ASP A 130 -14.60 6.71 5.36
N ASN A 131 -14.97 6.43 6.61
CA ASN A 131 -16.10 5.58 6.96
C ASN A 131 -16.04 4.14 6.41
N ILE A 132 -14.84 3.56 6.37
CA ILE A 132 -14.68 2.15 6.00
C ILE A 132 -15.05 1.26 7.19
N ASP A 133 -15.92 0.29 6.96
CA ASP A 133 -16.10 -0.84 7.86
C ASP A 133 -14.93 -1.82 7.67
N ILE A 134 -14.01 -1.85 8.65
CA ILE A 134 -12.78 -2.64 8.56
C ILE A 134 -13.07 -4.12 8.36
N LYS A 135 -14.11 -4.65 9.02
CA LYS A 135 -14.46 -6.07 8.89
C LYS A 135 -14.88 -6.39 7.46
N SER A 136 -15.78 -5.61 6.89
CA SER A 136 -16.23 -5.80 5.50
C SER A 136 -15.07 -5.64 4.52
N TYR A 137 -14.16 -4.70 4.77
CA TYR A 137 -12.98 -4.49 3.96
C TYR A 137 -12.03 -5.70 4.01
N ILE A 138 -11.81 -6.29 5.19
CA ILE A 138 -11.03 -7.52 5.36
C ILE A 138 -11.70 -8.67 4.59
N ASP A 139 -13.03 -8.84 4.72
CA ASP A 139 -13.77 -9.91 4.03
C ASP A 139 -13.65 -9.78 2.50
N GLU A 140 -13.69 -8.55 1.95
CA GLU A 140 -13.46 -8.28 0.53
C GLU A 140 -12.02 -8.59 0.10
N ASN A 141 -11.03 -8.25 0.93
CA ASN A 141 -9.62 -8.57 0.66
C ASN A 141 -9.39 -10.07 0.67
N VAL A 142 -9.94 -10.81 1.63
CA VAL A 142 -9.90 -12.29 1.66
C VAL A 142 -10.47 -12.87 0.37
N ALA A 143 -11.62 -12.39 -0.09
CA ALA A 143 -12.23 -12.87 -1.32
C ALA A 143 -11.36 -12.58 -2.55
N THR A 144 -10.72 -11.40 -2.58
CA THR A 144 -9.81 -11.01 -3.66
C THR A 144 -8.55 -11.88 -3.66
N ILE A 145 -7.91 -12.07 -2.50
CA ILE A 145 -6.72 -12.94 -2.38
C ILE A 145 -7.03 -14.36 -2.87
N LYS A 146 -8.16 -14.93 -2.47
CA LYS A 146 -8.57 -16.26 -2.93
C LYS A 146 -8.79 -16.31 -4.44
N LYS A 147 -9.45 -15.29 -4.99
CA LYS A 147 -9.71 -15.18 -6.42
C LYS A 147 -8.43 -15.06 -7.24
N ASP A 148 -7.51 -14.21 -6.80
CA ASP A 148 -6.25 -13.97 -7.52
C ASP A 148 -5.31 -15.18 -7.46
N ASN A 149 -5.56 -16.10 -6.53
CA ASN A 149 -4.81 -17.35 -6.37
C ASN A 149 -5.67 -18.59 -6.68
N GLU A 150 -6.67 -18.47 -7.55
CA GLU A 150 -7.54 -19.55 -8.01
C GLU A 150 -6.73 -20.68 -8.60
N GLY A 151 -6.06 -21.44 -8.41
CA GLY A 151 -5.22 -22.50 -8.97
C GLY A 151 -4.15 -22.93 -8.01
N VAL A 152 -4.05 -22.24 -6.89
CA VAL A 152 -3.20 -22.64 -5.77
C VAL A 152 -4.02 -23.57 -4.88
N GLY A 153 -3.47 -24.75 -4.54
CA GLY A 153 -4.13 -25.69 -3.62
C GLY A 153 -4.35 -25.05 -2.24
N GLU A 154 -5.46 -25.40 -1.57
CA GLU A 154 -5.82 -24.83 -0.26
C GLU A 154 -4.73 -25.07 0.81
N GLU A 155 -3.94 -26.12 0.65
CA GLU A 155 -2.79 -26.40 1.52
C GLU A 155 -1.67 -25.39 1.38
N ASN A 156 -1.59 -24.71 0.24
CA ASN A 156 -0.56 -23.74 -0.11
C ASN A 156 -0.97 -22.28 0.10
N LEU A 157 -2.26 -22.01 0.30
CA LEU A 157 -2.78 -20.68 0.60
C LEU A 157 -3.53 -20.71 1.93
N LYS A 158 -2.97 -20.07 2.95
CA LYS A 158 -3.61 -19.87 4.25
C LYS A 158 -3.93 -18.41 4.44
N ILE A 159 -5.16 -18.09 4.82
CA ILE A 159 -5.63 -16.73 5.08
C ILE A 159 -6.33 -16.71 6.42
N GLU A 160 -5.92 -15.81 7.32
CA GLU A 160 -6.44 -15.70 8.67
C GLU A 160 -6.68 -14.23 9.03
N SER A 161 -7.83 -13.95 9.63
CA SER A 161 -8.13 -12.66 10.24
C SER A 161 -7.94 -12.77 11.75
N SER A 162 -7.26 -11.82 12.34
CA SER A 162 -6.94 -11.81 13.78
C SER A 162 -6.90 -10.39 14.32
N THR A 163 -6.54 -10.24 15.58
CA THR A 163 -6.21 -8.98 16.21
C THR A 163 -4.81 -9.08 16.79
N ILE A 164 -3.99 -8.07 16.55
CA ILE A 164 -2.63 -8.00 17.09
C ILE A 164 -2.44 -6.75 17.93
N LYS A 165 -1.42 -6.73 18.78
CA LYS A 165 -0.94 -5.49 19.39
C LYS A 165 -0.04 -4.75 18.43
N PHE A 166 -0.50 -3.58 17.97
CA PHE A 166 0.30 -2.69 17.14
C PHE A 166 0.39 -1.30 17.79
N LEU A 167 1.58 -0.80 18.01
CA LEU A 167 1.84 0.44 18.76
C LEU A 167 1.17 0.51 20.14
N GLY A 168 0.95 -0.66 20.78
CA GLY A 168 0.32 -0.79 22.08
C GLY A 168 -1.21 -0.86 22.08
N GLU A 169 -1.84 -0.74 20.94
CA GLU A 169 -3.30 -0.80 20.72
C GLU A 169 -3.71 -2.14 20.08
N ASP A 170 -4.95 -2.57 20.28
CA ASP A 170 -5.49 -3.71 19.56
C ASP A 170 -5.86 -3.29 18.14
N ALA A 171 -5.27 -3.93 17.15
CA ALA A 171 -5.47 -3.64 15.74
C ALA A 171 -5.98 -4.88 14.98
N PRO A 172 -7.10 -4.78 14.23
CA PRO A 172 -7.51 -5.83 13.31
C PRO A 172 -6.41 -6.13 12.30
N CYS A 173 -6.25 -7.40 11.96
CA CYS A 173 -5.17 -7.86 11.12
C CYS A 173 -5.64 -8.95 10.16
N LEU A 174 -5.20 -8.90 8.92
CA LEU A 174 -5.34 -9.95 7.92
C LEU A 174 -3.95 -10.52 7.61
N ASN A 175 -3.80 -11.83 7.77
CA ASN A 175 -2.58 -12.55 7.44
C ASN A 175 -2.85 -13.52 6.29
N ALA A 176 -1.94 -13.56 5.32
CA ALA A 176 -1.94 -14.56 4.28
C ALA A 176 -0.55 -15.19 4.15
N LYS A 177 -0.53 -16.50 3.93
CA LYS A 177 0.68 -17.27 3.63
C LYS A 177 0.46 -18.01 2.33
N LEU A 178 1.33 -17.75 1.36
CA LEU A 178 1.33 -18.41 0.06
C LEU A 178 2.61 -19.21 -0.11
N THR A 179 2.50 -20.51 -0.41
CA THR A 179 3.63 -21.37 -0.72
C THR A 179 3.56 -21.77 -2.20
N SER A 180 4.66 -21.60 -2.93
CA SER A 180 4.79 -22.03 -4.32
C SER A 180 6.16 -22.67 -4.54
N GLY A 181 6.18 -23.98 -4.74
CA GLY A 181 7.43 -24.75 -4.75
C GLY A 181 8.19 -24.60 -3.43
N ASP A 182 9.44 -24.20 -3.50
CA ASP A 182 10.32 -24.01 -2.33
C ASP A 182 10.20 -22.61 -1.70
N MET A 183 9.39 -21.71 -2.29
CA MET A 183 9.23 -20.36 -1.79
C MET A 183 7.96 -20.20 -1.00
N THR A 184 8.06 -19.48 0.11
CA THR A 184 6.92 -19.05 0.91
C THR A 184 6.93 -17.54 1.03
N GLN A 185 5.76 -16.94 0.84
CA GLN A 185 5.52 -15.53 1.08
C GLN A 185 4.53 -15.37 2.23
N TYR A 186 4.80 -14.39 3.06
CA TYR A 186 3.94 -13.94 4.15
C TYR A 186 3.49 -12.53 3.82
N HIS A 187 2.21 -12.28 4.01
CA HIS A 187 1.56 -11.00 3.81
C HIS A 187 0.73 -10.68 5.03
N THR A 188 0.87 -9.46 5.54
CA THR A 188 0.12 -8.99 6.69
C THR A 188 -0.41 -7.59 6.42
N GLN A 189 -1.68 -7.36 6.68
CA GLN A 189 -2.33 -6.06 6.71
C GLN A 189 -2.77 -5.76 8.13
N VAL A 190 -2.34 -4.63 8.68
CA VAL A 190 -2.75 -4.15 10.00
C VAL A 190 -3.55 -2.87 9.83
N PHE A 191 -4.76 -2.85 10.36
CA PHE A 191 -5.68 -1.72 10.21
C PHE A 191 -5.67 -0.84 11.45
N ILE A 192 -5.49 0.45 11.24
CA ILE A 192 -5.43 1.46 12.29
C ILE A 192 -6.59 2.42 12.08
N LYS A 193 -7.28 2.77 13.15
CA LYS A 193 -8.39 3.73 13.11
C LYS A 193 -8.05 4.98 13.90
N SER A 194 -8.32 6.16 13.30
CA SER A 194 -8.32 7.45 13.97
C SER A 194 -9.58 8.22 13.58
N GLY A 195 -10.48 8.43 14.54
CA GLY A 195 -11.79 9.02 14.25
C GLY A 195 -12.56 8.24 13.19
N ASP A 196 -12.89 8.91 12.08
CA ASP A 196 -13.57 8.33 10.92
C ASP A 196 -12.58 7.81 9.84
N HIS A 197 -11.29 8.03 10.03
CA HIS A 197 -10.24 7.64 9.11
C HIS A 197 -9.70 6.24 9.45
N VAL A 198 -9.32 5.50 8.41
CA VAL A 198 -8.70 4.19 8.52
C VAL A 198 -7.42 4.19 7.70
N ALA A 199 -6.35 3.73 8.29
CA ALA A 199 -5.11 3.44 7.57
C ALA A 199 -4.79 1.95 7.61
N VAL A 200 -3.95 1.52 6.67
CA VAL A 200 -3.45 0.16 6.60
C VAL A 200 -1.93 0.15 6.50
N VAL A 201 -1.28 -0.60 7.38
CA VAL A 201 0.11 -1.01 7.25
C VAL A 201 0.15 -2.36 6.57
N VAL A 202 0.91 -2.48 5.50
CA VAL A 202 1.07 -3.74 4.78
C VAL A 202 2.53 -4.15 4.83
N VAL A 203 2.77 -5.38 5.21
CA VAL A 203 4.10 -5.99 5.22
C VAL A 203 4.07 -7.28 4.41
N ASN A 204 5.01 -7.40 3.48
CA ASN A 204 5.32 -8.63 2.76
C ASN A 204 6.73 -9.07 3.12
N ASP A 205 6.93 -10.35 3.38
CA ASP A 205 8.25 -10.96 3.61
C ASP A 205 8.26 -12.42 3.17
N THR A 206 9.42 -12.94 2.86
CA THR A 206 9.64 -14.38 2.63
C THR A 206 9.88 -15.14 3.93
N ASN A 207 9.95 -14.44 5.06
CA ASN A 207 10.15 -15.00 6.39
C ASN A 207 9.08 -14.48 7.35
N GLU A 208 8.43 -15.38 8.08
CA GLU A 208 7.38 -15.02 9.04
C GLU A 208 7.89 -14.12 10.17
N GLN A 209 9.08 -14.37 10.68
CA GLN A 209 9.70 -13.49 11.69
C GLN A 209 9.94 -12.08 11.13
N GLY A 210 10.25 -11.96 9.83
CA GLY A 210 10.44 -10.69 9.16
C GLY A 210 9.19 -9.80 9.17
N ILE A 211 7.98 -10.38 9.13
CA ILE A 211 6.73 -9.64 9.33
C ILE A 211 6.71 -8.98 10.71
N THR A 212 6.97 -9.77 11.76
CA THR A 212 6.99 -9.28 13.13
C THR A 212 8.06 -8.20 13.33
N ASP A 213 9.25 -8.43 12.80
CA ASP A 213 10.36 -7.48 12.90
C ASP A 213 9.99 -6.14 12.24
N CYS A 214 9.38 -6.16 11.04
CA CYS A 214 8.93 -4.96 10.37
C CYS A 214 7.84 -4.21 11.12
N LEU A 215 6.85 -4.90 11.67
CA LEU A 215 5.80 -4.26 12.45
C LEU A 215 6.37 -3.58 13.70
N ASN A 216 7.40 -4.16 14.31
CA ASN A 216 8.08 -3.59 15.47
C ASN A 216 8.97 -2.37 15.16
N MET A 217 9.26 -2.10 13.86
CA MET A 217 10.00 -0.89 13.45
C MET A 217 9.11 0.35 13.41
N PHE A 218 7.79 0.18 13.43
CA PHE A 218 6.88 1.30 13.59
C PHE A 218 6.92 1.80 15.03
N THR A 219 6.95 3.10 15.20
CA THR A 219 6.94 3.78 16.51
C THR A 219 5.85 4.83 16.56
N LYS A 220 5.45 5.24 17.76
CA LYS A 220 4.50 6.36 17.90
C LYS A 220 5.18 7.67 17.49
N ALA A 221 4.55 8.41 16.59
CA ALA A 221 4.88 9.82 16.38
C ALA A 221 4.55 10.62 17.66
N LYS A 222 5.34 11.65 17.91
CA LYS A 222 5.16 12.50 19.12
C LYS A 222 4.17 13.62 18.84
#